data_4a8f08b23ddb54520d403a9af970d71e
#
_entry.id   4a8f08b23ddb54520d403a9af970d71e
#
_cell.length_a   1.000
_cell.length_b   1.000
_cell.length_c   1.000
_cell.angle_alpha   90.00
_cell.angle_beta   90.00
_cell.angle_gamma   90.00
#
_symmetry.space_group_name_H-M   'P 1'
#
loop_
_entity.id
_entity.type
_entity.pdbx_description
1 polymer ?
#
loop_
_entity_poly.entity_id
_entity_poly.type
_entity_poly.pdbx_seq_one_letter_code
_entity_poly.pdbx_strand_id
1 'polypeptide(L)'
;MGVKKKKSRNFGHIKGIKSVETIVKSSLIKKIPYLTLYTFSTENWRRPESEINFLFDLIRKSLKKKINKIIKQGIRVNIIGNRKGLPKDIVEIVKLIEKKTLKNKKITLNLALNYGSKEEIVNACNKLVVKKNKKIDLKSFSSGETVE
;
A
#
# COMPACT_ATOMS: atom_id res chain seq x y z
N MET A 1 7.05 -18.99 2.71
CA MET A 1 6.02 -19.95 3.22
C MET A 1 5.67 -21.06 2.22
N GLY A 2 5.41 -20.76 0.94
CA GLY A 2 5.06 -21.79 -0.05
C GLY A 2 6.13 -22.86 -0.24
N VAL A 3 7.38 -22.45 -0.40
CA VAL A 3 8.52 -23.36 -0.65
C VAL A 3 8.76 -24.33 0.48
N LYS A 4 8.66 -23.90 1.77
CA LYS A 4 8.80 -24.80 2.94
C LYS A 4 7.73 -25.89 2.99
N LYS A 5 6.59 -25.72 2.28
CA LYS A 5 5.49 -26.71 2.22
C LYS A 5 5.42 -27.42 0.87
N LYS A 6 6.50 -27.45 0.08
CA LYS A 6 6.54 -28.02 -1.29
C LYS A 6 5.43 -27.46 -2.22
N LYS A 7 4.98 -26.23 -1.99
CA LYS A 7 3.95 -25.52 -2.78
C LYS A 7 4.53 -24.30 -3.48
N SER A 8 3.93 -23.89 -4.59
CA SER A 8 4.38 -22.73 -5.37
C SER A 8 4.35 -21.42 -4.55
N ARG A 9 5.17 -20.43 -4.92
CA ARG A 9 5.14 -19.08 -4.33
C ARG A 9 3.74 -18.44 -4.45
N ASN A 10 3.06 -18.66 -5.58
CA ASN A 10 1.72 -18.17 -5.83
C ASN A 10 0.69 -18.65 -4.80
N PHE A 11 0.82 -19.90 -4.34
CA PHE A 11 0.01 -20.42 -3.24
C PHE A 11 0.21 -19.62 -1.94
N GLY A 12 1.46 -19.23 -1.66
CA GLY A 12 1.78 -18.38 -0.51
C GLY A 12 1.10 -17.01 -0.59
N HIS A 13 1.10 -16.39 -1.76
CA HIS A 13 0.45 -15.09 -1.98
C HIS A 13 -1.07 -15.16 -1.80
N ILE A 14 -1.73 -16.21 -2.32
CA ILE A 14 -3.17 -16.42 -2.12
C ILE A 14 -3.51 -16.59 -0.63
N LYS A 15 -2.71 -17.36 0.11
CA LYS A 15 -2.90 -17.50 1.57
C LYS A 15 -2.68 -16.20 2.32
N GLY A 16 -1.71 -15.38 1.86
CA GLY A 16 -1.46 -14.05 2.39
C GLY A 16 -2.70 -13.16 2.38
N ILE A 17 -3.50 -13.18 1.32
CA ILE A 17 -4.75 -12.40 1.25
C ILE A 17 -5.75 -12.82 2.33
N LYS A 18 -5.88 -14.13 2.61
CA LYS A 18 -6.75 -14.59 3.70
C LYS A 18 -6.27 -14.07 5.06
N SER A 19 -4.96 -14.07 5.28
CA SER A 19 -4.36 -13.50 6.51
C SER A 19 -4.65 -12.00 6.63
N VAL A 20 -4.53 -11.24 5.54
CA VAL A 20 -4.88 -9.81 5.49
C VAL A 20 -6.34 -9.60 5.89
N GLU A 21 -7.27 -10.38 5.35
CA GLU A 21 -8.69 -10.27 5.71
C GLU A 21 -8.94 -10.50 7.21
N THR A 22 -8.28 -11.52 7.77
CA THR A 22 -8.39 -11.83 9.19
C THR A 22 -7.85 -10.69 10.05
N ILE A 23 -6.67 -10.15 9.70
CA ILE A 23 -6.04 -9.04 10.43
C ILE A 23 -6.92 -7.79 10.35
N VAL A 24 -7.40 -7.41 9.17
CA VAL A 24 -8.30 -6.25 9.00
C VAL A 24 -9.56 -6.40 9.84
N LYS A 25 -10.20 -7.58 9.83
CA LYS A 25 -11.37 -7.86 10.67
C LYS A 25 -11.06 -7.74 12.16
N SER A 26 -9.95 -8.30 12.60
CA SER A 26 -9.52 -8.21 14.01
C SER A 26 -9.20 -6.77 14.42
N SER A 27 -8.58 -5.98 13.52
CA SER A 27 -8.30 -4.56 13.77
C SER A 27 -9.58 -3.73 13.91
N LEU A 28 -10.59 -4.00 13.09
CA LEU A 28 -11.91 -3.37 13.22
C LEU A 28 -12.59 -3.70 14.56
N ILE A 29 -12.58 -4.98 14.97
CA ILE A 29 -13.15 -5.42 16.24
C ILE A 29 -12.45 -4.75 17.44
N LYS A 30 -11.12 -4.68 17.36
CA LYS A 30 -10.28 -4.07 18.41
C LYS A 30 -10.23 -2.55 18.32
N LYS A 31 -10.95 -1.92 17.40
CA LYS A 31 -10.99 -0.46 17.19
C LYS A 31 -9.60 0.16 16.97
N ILE A 32 -8.70 -0.56 16.31
CA ILE A 32 -7.37 -0.06 15.95
C ILE A 32 -7.54 0.99 14.84
N PRO A 33 -7.13 2.26 15.04
CA PRO A 33 -7.44 3.34 14.10
C PRO A 33 -6.65 3.26 12.80
N TYR A 34 -5.43 2.73 12.82
CA TYR A 34 -4.55 2.66 11.67
C TYR A 34 -3.94 1.26 11.53
N LEU A 35 -3.97 0.71 10.33
CA LEU A 35 -3.31 -0.54 9.96
C LEU A 35 -2.51 -0.32 8.69
N THR A 36 -1.20 -0.57 8.73
CA THR A 36 -0.35 -0.48 7.54
C THR A 36 0.08 -1.89 7.10
N LEU A 37 -0.11 -2.18 5.82
CA LEU A 37 0.26 -3.46 5.21
C LEU A 37 1.27 -3.23 4.08
N TYR A 38 2.42 -3.89 4.17
CA TYR A 38 3.38 -3.97 3.07
C TYR A 38 2.88 -4.95 2.03
N THR A 39 2.46 -4.43 0.87
CA THR A 39 1.84 -5.25 -0.20
C THR A 39 2.79 -5.51 -1.36
N PHE A 40 3.54 -4.50 -1.78
CA PHE A 40 4.52 -4.61 -2.86
C PHE A 40 5.61 -3.55 -2.67
N SER A 41 6.86 -3.98 -2.44
CA SER A 41 7.99 -3.08 -2.28
C SER A 41 8.73 -2.82 -3.60
N THR A 42 9.55 -1.76 -3.64
CA THR A 42 10.37 -1.45 -4.82
C THR A 42 11.35 -2.57 -5.14
N GLU A 43 11.87 -3.30 -4.15
CA GLU A 43 12.74 -4.46 -4.37
C GLU A 43 12.01 -5.62 -5.05
N ASN A 44 10.68 -5.70 -4.98
CA ASN A 44 9.91 -6.78 -5.60
C ASN A 44 9.95 -6.73 -7.15
N TRP A 45 10.34 -5.60 -7.75
CA TRP A 45 10.55 -5.51 -9.20
C TRP A 45 11.68 -6.40 -9.71
N ARG A 46 12.57 -6.87 -8.83
CA ARG A 46 13.64 -7.83 -9.17
C ARG A 46 13.15 -9.27 -9.27
N ARG A 47 11.88 -9.54 -8.99
CA ARG A 47 11.29 -10.87 -9.12
C ARG A 47 11.02 -11.22 -10.58
N PRO A 48 10.89 -12.52 -10.91
CA PRO A 48 10.48 -12.94 -12.25
C PRO A 48 9.17 -12.23 -12.66
N GLU A 49 9.09 -11.82 -13.91
CA GLU A 49 7.93 -11.08 -14.44
C GLU A 49 6.62 -11.84 -14.25
N SER A 50 6.63 -13.16 -14.42
CA SER A 50 5.46 -14.01 -14.17
C SER A 50 4.94 -13.93 -12.73
N GLU A 51 5.82 -13.80 -11.75
CA GLU A 51 5.44 -13.62 -10.33
C GLU A 51 4.87 -12.21 -10.11
N ILE A 52 5.46 -11.18 -10.71
CA ILE A 52 5.00 -9.80 -10.64
C ILE A 52 3.60 -9.67 -11.24
N ASN A 53 3.40 -10.20 -12.44
CA ASN A 53 2.11 -10.19 -13.12
C ASN A 53 1.04 -10.92 -12.29
N PHE A 54 1.38 -12.07 -11.72
CA PHE A 54 0.47 -12.78 -10.81
C PHE A 54 0.10 -11.95 -9.58
N LEU A 55 1.05 -11.25 -8.96
CA LEU A 55 0.78 -10.38 -7.81
C LEU A 55 -0.15 -9.23 -8.16
N PHE A 56 0.06 -8.56 -9.29
CA PHE A 56 -0.82 -7.49 -9.74
C PHE A 56 -2.23 -8.02 -10.09
N ASP A 57 -2.34 -9.20 -10.70
CA ASP A 57 -3.64 -9.84 -10.94
C ASP A 57 -4.37 -10.13 -9.63
N LEU A 58 -3.64 -10.60 -8.63
CA LEU A 58 -4.19 -10.90 -7.33
C LEU A 58 -4.67 -9.63 -6.60
N ILE A 59 -3.90 -8.54 -6.66
CA ILE A 59 -4.27 -7.22 -6.12
C ILE A 59 -5.53 -6.72 -6.85
N ARG A 60 -5.53 -6.73 -8.18
CA ARG A 60 -6.63 -6.29 -9.05
C ARG A 60 -7.94 -7.00 -8.70
N LYS A 61 -7.91 -8.33 -8.68
CA LYS A 61 -9.06 -9.17 -8.35
C LYS A 61 -9.55 -8.91 -6.92
N SER A 62 -8.62 -8.82 -5.97
CA SER A 62 -8.96 -8.62 -4.55
C SER A 62 -9.60 -7.26 -4.31
N LEU A 63 -9.05 -6.19 -4.85
CA LEU A 63 -9.56 -4.84 -4.67
C LEU A 63 -10.93 -4.68 -5.33
N LYS A 64 -11.08 -5.11 -6.60
CA LYS A 64 -12.38 -5.04 -7.32
C LYS A 64 -13.47 -5.82 -6.59
N LYS A 65 -13.18 -7.04 -6.15
CA LYS A 65 -14.17 -7.92 -5.48
C LYS A 65 -14.61 -7.36 -4.12
N LYS A 66 -13.74 -6.64 -3.43
CA LYS A 66 -13.96 -6.28 -2.02
C LYS A 66 -14.35 -4.81 -1.81
N ILE A 67 -14.37 -3.99 -2.84
CA ILE A 67 -14.62 -2.55 -2.71
C ILE A 67 -15.93 -2.25 -1.96
N ASN A 68 -17.02 -2.92 -2.30
CA ASN A 68 -18.31 -2.70 -1.66
C ASN A 68 -18.30 -3.12 -0.17
N LYS A 69 -17.59 -4.21 0.15
CA LYS A 69 -17.41 -4.67 1.53
C LYS A 69 -16.58 -3.68 2.34
N ILE A 70 -15.50 -3.17 1.77
CA ILE A 70 -14.62 -2.16 2.38
C ILE A 70 -15.42 -0.90 2.72
N ILE A 71 -16.24 -0.42 1.77
CA ILE A 71 -17.10 0.76 1.97
C ILE A 71 -18.09 0.52 3.11
N LYS A 72 -18.85 -0.60 3.05
CA LYS A 72 -19.85 -0.95 4.06
C LYS A 72 -19.26 -1.12 5.46
N GLN A 73 -18.04 -1.61 5.57
CA GLN A 73 -17.32 -1.77 6.83
C GLN A 73 -16.76 -0.47 7.40
N GLY A 74 -16.86 0.64 6.69
CA GLY A 74 -16.33 1.94 7.14
C GLY A 74 -14.80 2.03 7.12
N ILE A 75 -14.14 1.23 6.26
CA ILE A 75 -12.68 1.22 6.09
C ILE A 75 -12.29 2.33 5.12
N ARG A 76 -11.44 3.24 5.54
CA ARG A 76 -10.75 4.18 4.65
C ARG A 76 -9.50 3.50 4.10
N VAL A 77 -9.33 3.48 2.79
CA VAL A 77 -8.12 2.96 2.15
C VAL A 77 -7.24 4.12 1.74
N ASN A 78 -5.96 4.03 2.04
CA ASN A 78 -4.94 4.97 1.65
C ASN A 78 -3.77 4.20 1.05
N ILE A 79 -3.21 4.67 -0.08
CA ILE A 79 -2.08 4.04 -0.73
C ILE A 79 -0.85 4.89 -0.51
N ILE A 80 0.17 4.29 0.10
CA ILE A 80 1.49 4.88 0.27
C ILE A 80 2.50 4.22 -0.67
N GLY A 81 3.38 5.02 -1.25
CA GLY A 81 4.38 4.60 -2.23
C GLY A 81 4.26 5.29 -3.58
N ASN A 82 5.17 4.98 -4.48
CA ASN A 82 5.27 5.64 -5.77
C ASN A 82 4.29 5.04 -6.79
N ARG A 83 3.42 5.85 -7.37
CA ARG A 83 2.48 5.40 -8.41
C ARG A 83 3.12 5.29 -9.80
N LYS A 84 4.29 5.92 -10.01
CA LYS A 84 5.04 5.78 -11.25
C LYS A 84 5.56 4.34 -11.37
N GLY A 85 5.45 3.76 -12.56
CA GLY A 85 5.86 2.38 -12.83
C GLY A 85 4.82 1.32 -12.48
N LEU A 86 3.72 1.65 -11.78
CA LEU A 86 2.60 0.74 -11.61
C LEU A 86 1.78 0.61 -12.91
N PRO A 87 1.17 -0.56 -13.19
CA PRO A 87 0.24 -0.72 -14.28
C PRO A 87 -0.89 0.32 -14.22
N LYS A 88 -1.25 0.93 -15.35
CA LYS A 88 -2.24 2.02 -15.42
C LYS A 88 -3.58 1.64 -14.76
N ASP A 89 -4.06 0.44 -15.02
CA ASP A 89 -5.32 -0.07 -14.45
C ASP A 89 -5.25 -0.25 -12.92
N ILE A 90 -4.09 -0.60 -12.36
CA ILE A 90 -3.88 -0.63 -10.91
C ILE A 90 -3.98 0.78 -10.33
N VAL A 91 -3.36 1.77 -10.98
CA VAL A 91 -3.44 3.17 -10.56
C VAL A 91 -4.88 3.66 -10.55
N GLU A 92 -5.68 3.30 -11.57
CA GLU A 92 -7.10 3.66 -11.65
C GLU A 92 -7.93 3.01 -10.55
N ILE A 93 -7.76 1.70 -10.31
CA ILE A 93 -8.43 0.97 -9.24
C ILE A 93 -8.13 1.60 -7.88
N VAL A 94 -6.87 1.92 -7.63
CA VAL A 94 -6.40 2.54 -6.40
C VAL A 94 -7.06 3.91 -6.20
N LYS A 95 -7.01 4.80 -7.18
CA LYS A 95 -7.66 6.12 -7.14
C LYS A 95 -9.16 6.00 -6.86
N LEU A 96 -9.82 5.04 -7.52
CA LEU A 96 -11.26 4.80 -7.32
C LEU A 96 -11.57 4.39 -5.88
N ILE A 97 -10.79 3.47 -5.30
CA ILE A 97 -11.00 2.98 -3.93
C ILE A 97 -10.75 4.10 -2.92
N GLU A 98 -9.66 4.84 -3.04
CA GLU A 98 -9.36 5.97 -2.18
C GLU A 98 -10.51 6.99 -2.20
N LYS A 99 -10.98 7.37 -3.41
CA LYS A 99 -12.11 8.30 -3.58
C LYS A 99 -13.39 7.78 -2.91
N LYS A 100 -13.74 6.51 -3.14
CA LYS A 100 -14.98 5.90 -2.61
C LYS A 100 -14.95 5.69 -1.09
N THR A 101 -13.77 5.57 -0.49
CA THR A 101 -13.61 5.31 0.94
C THR A 101 -13.17 6.54 1.75
N LEU A 102 -12.99 7.69 1.11
CA LEU A 102 -12.46 8.92 1.71
C LEU A 102 -13.23 9.36 2.99
N LYS A 103 -14.54 9.18 2.99
CA LYS A 103 -15.43 9.57 4.11
C LYS A 103 -15.51 8.52 5.23
N ASN A 104 -14.90 7.36 5.06
CA ASN A 104 -14.90 6.29 6.05
C ASN A 104 -13.96 6.62 7.22
N LYS A 105 -14.36 6.25 8.46
CA LYS A 105 -13.67 6.69 9.69
C LYS A 105 -13.39 5.56 10.69
N LYS A 106 -13.83 4.30 10.44
CA LYS A 106 -13.68 3.23 11.43
C LYS A 106 -12.23 2.75 11.57
N ILE A 107 -11.51 2.68 10.46
CA ILE A 107 -10.09 2.32 10.39
C ILE A 107 -9.51 2.93 9.11
N THR A 108 -8.28 3.40 9.17
CA THR A 108 -7.48 3.74 7.99
C THR A 108 -6.55 2.57 7.66
N LEU A 109 -6.79 1.94 6.53
CA LEU A 109 -5.95 0.87 5.98
C LEU A 109 -4.96 1.46 4.98
N ASN A 110 -3.71 1.59 5.39
CA ASN A 110 -2.62 1.99 4.52
C ASN A 110 -2.07 0.77 3.79
N LEU A 111 -2.06 0.80 2.47
CA LEU A 111 -1.45 -0.22 1.64
C LEU A 111 -0.16 0.35 1.05
N ALA A 112 0.99 -0.16 1.49
CA ALA A 112 2.29 0.21 0.94
C ALA A 112 2.48 -0.54 -0.39
N LEU A 113 2.27 0.18 -1.51
CA LEU A 113 2.29 -0.35 -2.87
C LEU A 113 3.36 0.38 -3.68
N ASN A 114 4.33 -0.36 -4.24
CA ASN A 114 5.53 0.20 -4.86
C ASN A 114 6.26 1.16 -3.90
N TYR A 115 6.40 0.71 -2.65
CA TYR A 115 6.99 1.46 -1.57
C TYR A 115 8.43 1.01 -1.31
N GLY A 116 9.32 1.97 -1.11
CA GLY A 116 10.69 1.77 -0.67
C GLY A 116 11.12 2.90 0.26
N SER A 117 11.50 2.57 1.50
CA SER A 117 11.92 3.58 2.49
C SER A 117 13.12 4.41 2.03
N LYS A 118 14.10 3.79 1.37
CA LYS A 118 15.25 4.49 0.81
C LYS A 118 14.84 5.53 -0.24
N GLU A 119 13.93 5.15 -1.14
CA GLU A 119 13.40 6.04 -2.17
C GLU A 119 12.58 7.18 -1.57
N GLU A 120 11.80 6.90 -0.53
CA GLU A 120 11.02 7.91 0.19
C GLU A 120 11.93 8.95 0.85
N ILE A 121 13.00 8.50 1.54
CA ILE A 121 14.01 9.37 2.14
C ILE A 121 14.68 10.27 1.09
N VAL A 122 15.14 9.67 -0.02
CA VAL A 122 15.77 10.42 -1.12
C VAL A 122 14.79 11.45 -1.72
N ASN A 123 13.54 11.08 -1.92
CA ASN A 123 12.52 11.98 -2.44
C ASN A 123 12.22 13.13 -1.47
N ALA A 124 12.18 12.87 -0.16
CA ALA A 124 12.01 13.90 0.85
C ALA A 124 13.20 14.88 0.84
N CYS A 125 14.43 14.36 0.82
CA CYS A 125 15.64 15.18 0.71
C CYS A 125 15.63 16.05 -0.56
N ASN A 126 15.31 15.47 -1.72
CA ASN A 126 15.26 16.20 -2.98
C ASN A 126 14.21 17.32 -2.96
N LYS A 127 13.06 17.09 -2.36
CA LYS A 127 12.03 18.14 -2.19
C LYS A 127 12.52 19.29 -1.32
N LEU A 128 13.28 19.00 -0.29
CA LEU A 128 13.85 20.02 0.59
C LEU A 128 14.97 20.83 -0.09
N VAL A 129 15.83 20.18 -0.86
CA VAL A 129 16.91 20.84 -1.63
C VAL A 129 16.33 21.78 -2.70
N VAL A 130 15.28 21.39 -3.40
CA VAL A 130 14.66 22.24 -4.45
C VAL A 130 14.02 23.50 -3.84
N LYS A 131 13.60 23.47 -2.58
CA LYS A 131 12.99 24.62 -1.89
C LYS A 131 14.02 25.65 -1.33
N LYS A 132 15.18 25.78 -1.95
CA LYS A 132 16.28 26.75 -1.65
C LYS A 132 16.10 27.51 -0.33
N ASN A 133 17.07 27.32 0.60
CA ASN A 133 17.28 28.08 1.84
C ASN A 133 16.53 27.66 3.12
N LYS A 134 15.94 26.49 3.23
CA LYS A 134 15.48 26.03 4.54
C LYS A 134 16.40 24.95 5.09
N LYS A 135 16.89 25.19 6.32
CA LYS A 135 17.63 24.20 7.11
C LYS A 135 16.79 22.94 7.26
N ILE A 136 17.35 21.79 6.86
CA ILE A 136 16.70 20.50 7.06
C ILE A 136 16.79 20.21 8.56
N ASP A 137 15.65 20.15 9.23
CA ASP A 137 15.54 19.69 10.61
C ASP A 137 14.71 18.39 10.67
N LEU A 138 14.72 17.73 11.81
CA LEU A 138 14.00 16.48 12.03
C LEU A 138 12.48 16.65 11.87
N LYS A 139 11.96 17.84 12.13
CA LYS A 139 10.52 18.14 12.03
C LYS A 139 10.09 18.23 10.57
N SER A 140 10.82 18.98 9.74
CA SER A 140 10.56 19.09 8.30
C SER A 140 10.80 17.77 7.56
N PHE A 141 11.73 16.92 8.07
CA PHE A 141 12.00 15.59 7.54
C PHE A 141 10.88 14.59 7.89
N SER A 142 10.32 14.67 9.11
CA SER A 142 9.29 13.73 9.60
C SER A 142 7.91 14.01 9.04
N SER A 143 7.55 15.27 8.77
CA SER A 143 6.21 15.63 8.29
C SER A 143 5.99 15.25 6.83
N GLY A 144 7.05 15.09 6.03
CA GLY A 144 6.93 14.92 4.58
C GLY A 144 6.18 16.08 3.91
N GLU A 145 5.76 17.05 4.71
CA GLU A 145 5.06 18.23 4.26
C GLU A 145 6.08 19.24 3.75
N THR A 146 5.95 19.54 2.50
CA THR A 146 6.46 20.78 1.99
C THR A 146 5.72 21.88 2.73
N VAL A 147 6.39 22.53 3.67
CA VAL A 147 5.91 23.80 4.20
C VAL A 147 5.78 24.73 3.01
N GLU A 148 4.54 25.11 2.68
CA GLU A 148 4.24 26.14 1.68
C GLU A 148 4.88 27.46 2.08
#